data_46bb17a0eba178de78a44071b3e6e9c7
#
_entry.id   46bb17a0eba178de78a44071b3e6e9c7
#
_cell.length_a   1.000
_cell.length_b   1.000
_cell.length_c   1.000
_cell.angle_alpha   90.00
_cell.angle_beta   90.00
_cell.angle_gamma   90.00
#
_symmetry.space_group_name_H-M   'P 1'
#
loop_
_entity.id
_entity.type
_entity.pdbx_description
1 polymer ?
#
loop_
_entity_poly.entity_id
_entity_poly.type
_entity_poly.pdbx_seq_one_letter_code
_entity_poly.pdbx_strand_id
1 'polypeptide(L)'
;MSIQSVLLPVFVLIGLTFALLLGMVGSRRNALVSNETKIRDIALGQSNWPVRATQIGNCYRNQFELPILFYVLIAIALPIRHADLVIVILSWVFVVTRLVHAGVFVSSNDLGRRSMAWLAGALVLLAMWVYFALRILLLI
;
A
#
# COMPACT_ATOMS: atom_id res chain seq x y z
N MET A 1 -13.26 -7.29 19.55
CA MET A 1 -11.91 -6.69 19.42
C MET A 1 -11.98 -5.20 19.77
N SER A 2 -10.87 -4.63 20.28
CA SER A 2 -10.81 -3.19 20.52
C SER A 2 -10.68 -2.44 19.19
N ILE A 3 -11.23 -1.23 19.11
CA ILE A 3 -11.11 -0.39 17.91
C ILE A 3 -9.64 -0.13 17.55
N GLN A 4 -8.80 0.06 18.57
CA GLN A 4 -7.38 0.31 18.41
C GLN A 4 -6.67 -0.87 17.71
N SER A 5 -6.97 -2.11 18.10
CA SER A 5 -6.34 -3.29 17.47
C SER A 5 -6.72 -3.47 16.00
N VAL A 6 -7.93 -3.05 15.62
CA VAL A 6 -8.40 -3.09 14.23
C VAL A 6 -7.78 -1.96 13.39
N LEU A 7 -7.65 -0.77 13.96
CA LEU A 7 -7.16 0.40 13.22
C LEU A 7 -5.63 0.51 13.16
N LEU A 8 -4.90 -0.12 14.07
CA LEU A 8 -3.44 -0.03 14.09
C LEU A 8 -2.78 -0.49 12.77
N PRO A 9 -3.15 -1.62 12.15
CA PRO A 9 -2.65 -1.99 10.82
C PRO A 9 -2.94 -0.94 9.74
N VAL A 10 -4.12 -0.30 9.81
CA VAL A 10 -4.52 0.78 8.89
C VAL A 10 -3.57 1.97 9.04
N PHE A 11 -3.30 2.41 10.27
CA PHE A 11 -2.40 3.52 10.53
C PHE A 11 -0.97 3.24 10.06
N VAL A 12 -0.48 2.00 10.19
CA VAL A 12 0.84 1.60 9.68
C VAL A 12 0.90 1.75 8.16
N LEU A 13 -0.11 1.31 7.42
CA LEU A 13 -0.16 1.47 5.97
C LEU A 13 -0.33 2.92 5.52
N ILE A 14 -1.13 3.71 6.22
CA ILE A 14 -1.26 5.14 5.96
C ILE A 14 0.08 5.82 6.21
N GLY A 15 0.78 5.48 7.29
CA GLY A 15 2.13 5.97 7.58
C GLY A 15 3.13 5.63 6.47
N LEU A 16 3.11 4.41 5.96
CA LEU A 16 3.91 4.00 4.80
C LEU A 16 3.59 4.86 3.57
N THR A 17 2.31 5.09 3.29
CA THR A 17 1.88 5.91 2.15
C THR A 17 2.40 7.34 2.26
N PHE A 18 2.32 7.97 3.43
CA PHE A 18 2.88 9.31 3.65
C PHE A 18 4.40 9.34 3.58
N ALA A 19 5.08 8.31 4.11
CA ALA A 19 6.54 8.21 3.98
C ALA A 19 6.97 8.14 2.50
N LEU A 20 6.28 7.36 1.68
CA LEU A 20 6.51 7.27 0.25
C LEU A 20 6.17 8.58 -0.48
N LEU A 21 5.11 9.26 -0.08
CA LEU A 21 4.76 10.58 -0.61
C LEU A 21 5.89 11.59 -0.36
N LEU A 22 6.39 11.67 0.86
CA LEU A 22 7.50 12.58 1.20
C LEU A 22 8.78 12.21 0.45
N GLY A 23 9.08 10.91 0.32
CA GLY A 23 10.21 10.43 -0.48
C GLY A 23 10.09 10.78 -1.95
N MET A 24 8.90 10.64 -2.52
CA MET A 24 8.61 11.02 -3.92
C MET A 24 8.76 12.52 -4.14
N VAL A 25 8.14 13.34 -3.29
CA VAL A 25 8.23 14.80 -3.38
C VAL A 25 9.68 15.25 -3.23
N GLY A 26 10.42 14.71 -2.27
CA GLY A 26 11.83 15.02 -2.05
C GLY A 26 12.71 14.69 -3.25
N SER A 27 12.58 13.49 -3.81
CA SER A 27 13.35 13.05 -4.98
C SER A 27 13.02 13.86 -6.24
N ARG A 28 11.75 14.20 -6.46
CA ARG A 28 11.32 15.06 -7.57
C ARG A 28 11.84 16.49 -7.42
N ARG A 29 11.75 17.05 -6.20
CA ARG A 29 12.32 18.38 -5.91
C ARG A 29 13.83 18.41 -6.20
N ASN A 30 14.58 17.40 -5.77
CA ASN A 30 16.01 17.32 -6.03
C ASN A 30 16.31 17.26 -7.54
N ALA A 31 15.54 16.49 -8.30
CA ALA A 31 15.68 16.41 -9.76
C ALA A 31 15.46 17.76 -10.47
N LEU A 32 14.52 18.57 -9.99
CA LEU A 32 14.25 19.90 -10.51
C LEU A 32 15.35 20.90 -10.12
N VAL A 33 15.80 20.88 -8.86
CA VAL A 33 16.86 21.78 -8.35
C VAL A 33 18.21 21.49 -9.03
N SER A 34 18.52 20.20 -9.29
CA SER A 34 19.76 19.79 -9.98
C SER A 34 19.70 19.94 -11.50
N ASN A 35 18.59 20.41 -12.07
CA ASN A 35 18.33 20.50 -13.51
C ASN A 35 18.41 19.15 -14.26
N GLU A 36 18.29 18.01 -13.58
CA GLU A 36 18.14 16.71 -14.25
C GLU A 36 16.81 16.60 -14.99
N THR A 37 15.79 17.29 -14.49
CA THR A 37 14.45 17.37 -15.11
C THR A 37 14.03 18.82 -15.22
N LYS A 38 13.45 19.20 -16.36
CA LYS A 38 12.89 20.52 -16.59
C LYS A 38 11.38 20.50 -16.45
N ILE A 39 10.81 21.57 -15.92
CA ILE A 39 9.35 21.69 -15.70
C ILE A 39 8.57 21.44 -16.99
N ARG A 40 9.03 21.94 -18.13
CA ARG A 40 8.40 21.72 -19.44
C ARG A 40 8.30 20.24 -19.84
N ASP A 41 9.25 19.41 -19.36
CA ASP A 41 9.33 18.00 -19.74
C ASP A 41 8.36 17.11 -18.92
N ILE A 42 7.73 17.66 -17.88
CA ILE A 42 6.81 16.96 -16.98
C ILE A 42 5.45 17.66 -16.86
N ALA A 43 5.26 18.82 -17.48
CA ALA A 43 4.07 19.66 -17.29
C ALA A 43 2.75 18.98 -17.69
N LEU A 44 2.81 18.02 -18.64
CA LEU A 44 1.63 17.25 -19.08
C LEU A 44 1.60 15.82 -18.48
N GLY A 45 2.32 15.58 -17.39
CA GLY A 45 2.35 14.26 -16.74
C GLY A 45 3.26 13.24 -17.41
N GLN A 46 4.22 13.69 -18.25
CA GLN A 46 5.20 12.81 -18.88
C GLN A 46 6.13 12.17 -17.83
N SER A 47 6.59 10.94 -18.13
CA SER A 47 7.48 10.15 -17.26
C SER A 47 8.96 10.52 -17.44
N ASN A 48 9.28 11.82 -17.42
CA ASN A 48 10.65 12.33 -17.63
C ASN A 48 11.39 12.59 -16.31
N TRP A 49 11.09 11.79 -15.28
CA TRP A 49 11.77 11.82 -14.00
C TRP A 49 12.99 10.90 -14.00
N PRO A 50 14.04 11.20 -13.22
CA PRO A 50 15.15 10.29 -13.00
C PRO A 50 14.68 8.93 -12.46
N VAL A 51 15.50 7.89 -12.66
CA VAL A 51 15.17 6.50 -12.26
C VAL A 51 14.72 6.42 -10.79
N ARG A 52 15.44 7.08 -9.88
CA ARG A 52 15.12 7.05 -8.44
C ARG A 52 13.77 7.69 -8.13
N ALA A 53 13.49 8.86 -8.71
CA ALA A 53 12.22 9.55 -8.53
C ALA A 53 11.05 8.75 -9.12
N THR A 54 11.26 8.13 -10.27
CA THR A 54 10.28 7.22 -10.91
C THR A 54 10.01 6.01 -10.04
N GLN A 55 11.04 5.37 -9.49
CA GLN A 55 10.94 4.18 -8.64
C GLN A 55 10.11 4.47 -7.39
N ILE A 56 10.42 5.54 -6.67
CA ILE A 56 9.67 5.94 -5.47
C ILE A 56 8.25 6.34 -5.82
N GLY A 57 8.05 7.09 -6.90
CA GLY A 57 6.74 7.49 -7.39
C GLY A 57 5.84 6.31 -7.76
N ASN A 58 6.39 5.29 -8.38
CA ASN A 58 5.67 4.05 -8.72
C ASN A 58 5.30 3.25 -7.45
N CYS A 59 6.20 3.20 -6.47
CA CYS A 59 5.91 2.58 -5.19
C CYS A 59 4.79 3.31 -4.43
N TYR A 60 4.82 4.65 -4.43
CA TYR A 60 3.74 5.47 -3.86
C TYR A 60 2.40 5.18 -4.57
N ARG A 61 2.38 5.16 -5.89
CA ARG A 61 1.17 4.88 -6.67
C ARG A 61 0.59 3.51 -6.35
N ASN A 62 1.44 2.52 -6.12
CA ASN A 62 1.03 1.16 -5.75
C ASN A 62 0.29 1.08 -4.40
N GLN A 63 0.41 2.11 -3.54
CA GLN A 63 -0.36 2.19 -2.30
C GLN A 63 -1.86 2.45 -2.53
N PHE A 64 -2.24 2.86 -3.74
CA PHE A 64 -3.63 3.10 -4.13
C PHE A 64 -4.23 1.94 -4.97
N GLU A 65 -3.57 0.80 -5.00
CA GLU A 65 -4.04 -0.44 -5.62
C GLU A 65 -4.64 -1.38 -4.56
N LEU A 66 -3.96 -2.47 -4.20
CA LEU A 66 -4.45 -3.42 -3.20
C LEU A 66 -4.82 -2.79 -1.84
N PRO A 67 -4.06 -1.85 -1.28
CA PRO A 67 -4.42 -1.24 -0.01
C PRO A 67 -5.80 -0.58 0.03
N ILE A 68 -6.32 -0.08 -1.08
CA ILE A 68 -7.67 0.48 -1.14
C ILE A 68 -8.72 -0.57 -0.76
N LEU A 69 -8.61 -1.78 -1.31
CA LEU A 69 -9.52 -2.88 -0.98
C LEU A 69 -9.42 -3.31 0.49
N PHE A 70 -8.23 -3.21 1.08
CA PHE A 70 -8.04 -3.42 2.52
C PHE A 70 -8.75 -2.35 3.35
N TYR A 71 -8.59 -1.07 3.02
CA TYR A 71 -9.27 0.03 3.71
C TYR A 71 -10.78 -0.07 3.62
N VAL A 72 -11.31 -0.44 2.45
CA VAL A 72 -12.75 -0.63 2.23
C VAL A 72 -13.27 -1.77 3.13
N LEU A 73 -12.56 -2.91 3.20
CA LEU A 73 -12.95 -4.00 4.07
C LEU A 73 -13.04 -3.58 5.53
N ILE A 74 -12.01 -2.92 6.04
CA ILE A 74 -11.98 -2.45 7.44
C ILE A 74 -13.08 -1.39 7.69
N ALA A 75 -13.28 -0.46 6.73
CA ALA A 75 -14.30 0.58 6.84
C ALA A 75 -15.73 0.00 6.90
N ILE A 76 -15.97 -1.14 6.26
CA ILE A 76 -17.26 -1.83 6.33
C ILE A 76 -17.35 -2.71 7.59
N ALA A 77 -16.32 -3.50 7.88
CA ALA A 77 -16.32 -4.47 8.98
C ALA A 77 -16.43 -3.83 10.36
N LEU A 78 -15.81 -2.67 10.53
CA LEU A 78 -15.73 -2.00 11.84
C LEU A 78 -17.11 -1.53 12.37
N PRO A 79 -17.91 -0.73 11.62
CA PRO A 79 -19.19 -0.25 12.10
C PRO A 79 -20.23 -1.36 12.32
N ILE A 80 -20.18 -2.43 11.55
CA ILE A 80 -21.09 -3.58 11.72
C ILE A 80 -20.58 -4.61 12.73
N ARG A 81 -19.45 -4.31 13.43
CA ARG A 81 -18.83 -5.16 14.48
C ARG A 81 -18.39 -6.55 14.03
N HIS A 82 -18.10 -6.70 12.75
CA HIS A 82 -17.55 -7.94 12.17
C HIS A 82 -16.01 -7.93 12.01
N ALA A 83 -15.31 -6.96 12.60
CA ALA A 83 -13.87 -6.95 12.70
C ALA A 83 -13.41 -7.82 13.88
N ASP A 84 -13.32 -9.12 13.67
CA ASP A 84 -12.92 -10.11 14.66
C ASP A 84 -11.40 -10.36 14.67
N LEU A 85 -10.96 -11.34 15.49
CA LEU A 85 -9.54 -11.68 15.63
C LEU A 85 -8.92 -12.14 14.29
N VAL A 86 -9.66 -12.87 13.47
CA VAL A 86 -9.18 -13.38 12.18
C VAL A 86 -8.87 -12.21 11.24
N ILE A 87 -9.78 -11.24 11.16
CA ILE A 87 -9.57 -10.01 10.37
C ILE A 87 -8.33 -9.25 10.88
N VAL A 88 -8.14 -9.13 12.19
CA VAL A 88 -6.97 -8.42 12.74
C VAL A 88 -5.67 -9.14 12.43
N ILE A 89 -5.61 -10.47 12.57
CA ILE A 89 -4.42 -11.26 12.24
C ILE A 89 -4.09 -11.13 10.74
N LEU A 90 -5.06 -11.33 9.87
CA LEU A 90 -4.87 -11.21 8.43
C LEU A 90 -4.50 -9.78 8.02
N SER A 91 -5.01 -8.77 8.72
CA SER A 91 -4.60 -7.37 8.51
C SER A 91 -3.11 -7.18 8.76
N TRP A 92 -2.56 -7.74 9.82
CA TRP A 92 -1.12 -7.68 10.09
C TRP A 92 -0.29 -8.47 9.07
N VAL A 93 -0.75 -9.65 8.65
CA VAL A 93 -0.08 -10.40 7.57
C VAL A 93 -0.07 -9.58 6.28
N PHE A 94 -1.19 -8.95 5.93
CA PHE A 94 -1.26 -8.06 4.78
C PHE A 94 -0.28 -6.88 4.91
N VAL A 95 -0.26 -6.19 6.05
CA VAL A 95 0.67 -5.08 6.32
C VAL A 95 2.12 -5.52 6.12
N VAL A 96 2.52 -6.67 6.67
CA VAL A 96 3.89 -7.19 6.51
C VAL A 96 4.23 -7.40 5.03
N THR A 97 3.32 -8.01 4.26
CA THR A 97 3.56 -8.18 2.81
C THR A 97 3.72 -6.84 2.09
N ARG A 98 2.98 -5.81 2.49
CA ARG A 98 3.09 -4.46 1.91
C ARG A 98 4.37 -3.75 2.29
N LEU A 99 4.82 -3.90 3.54
CA LEU A 99 6.12 -3.36 3.99
C LEU A 99 7.29 -4.02 3.25
N VAL A 100 7.26 -5.34 3.09
CA VAL A 100 8.28 -6.07 2.30
C VAL A 100 8.26 -5.63 0.84
N HIS A 101 7.07 -5.56 0.23
CA HIS A 101 6.91 -5.10 -1.15
C HIS A 101 7.49 -3.69 -1.35
N ALA A 102 7.11 -2.74 -0.50
CA ALA A 102 7.62 -1.37 -0.58
C ALA A 102 9.12 -1.30 -0.32
N GLY A 103 9.63 -2.05 0.65
CA GLY A 103 11.07 -2.12 0.96
C GLY A 103 11.89 -2.62 -0.21
N VAL A 104 11.46 -3.69 -0.88
CA VAL A 104 12.11 -4.18 -2.10
C VAL A 104 11.99 -3.14 -3.22
N PHE A 105 10.83 -2.54 -3.39
CA PHE A 105 10.54 -1.59 -4.45
C PHE A 105 11.47 -0.36 -4.41
N VAL A 106 11.68 0.20 -3.22
CA VAL A 106 12.52 1.41 -3.05
C VAL A 106 14.01 1.12 -2.88
N SER A 107 14.40 -0.14 -2.64
CA SER A 107 15.80 -0.55 -2.50
C SER A 107 16.34 -1.17 -3.78
N SER A 108 16.40 -2.50 -3.88
CA SER A 108 16.92 -3.23 -5.04
C SER A 108 16.02 -3.16 -6.26
N ASN A 109 14.73 -2.91 -6.07
CA ASN A 109 13.70 -2.97 -7.11
C ASN A 109 13.68 -4.30 -7.88
N ASP A 110 14.08 -5.39 -7.23
CA ASP A 110 14.05 -6.73 -7.81
C ASP A 110 12.62 -7.13 -8.17
N LEU A 111 12.36 -7.30 -9.47
CA LEU A 111 11.01 -7.56 -9.96
C LEU A 111 10.44 -8.87 -9.43
N GLY A 112 11.25 -9.92 -9.32
CA GLY A 112 10.81 -11.22 -8.82
C GLY A 112 10.36 -11.15 -7.36
N ARG A 113 11.20 -10.62 -6.49
CA ARG A 113 10.89 -10.46 -5.05
C ARG A 113 9.72 -9.53 -4.82
N ARG A 114 9.68 -8.41 -5.53
CA ARG A 114 8.60 -7.43 -5.46
C ARG A 114 7.27 -8.04 -5.88
N SER A 115 7.26 -8.79 -6.98
CA SER A 115 6.05 -9.45 -7.50
C SER A 115 5.56 -10.56 -6.56
N MET A 116 6.47 -11.32 -5.95
CA MET A 116 6.10 -12.33 -4.95
C MET A 116 5.45 -11.71 -3.71
N ALA A 117 6.01 -10.63 -3.18
CA ALA A 117 5.43 -9.91 -2.05
C ALA A 117 4.06 -9.29 -2.40
N TRP A 118 3.91 -8.78 -3.63
CA TRP A 118 2.64 -8.28 -4.14
C TRP A 118 1.59 -9.40 -4.21
N LEU A 119 1.95 -10.54 -4.80
CA LEU A 119 1.07 -11.70 -4.92
C LEU A 119 0.65 -12.26 -3.56
N ALA A 120 1.60 -12.36 -2.61
CA ALA A 120 1.30 -12.79 -1.25
C ALA A 120 0.26 -11.85 -0.59
N GLY A 121 0.43 -10.54 -0.74
CA GLY A 121 -0.53 -9.55 -0.27
C GLY A 121 -1.90 -9.68 -0.94
N ALA A 122 -1.93 -9.92 -2.25
CA ALA A 122 -3.18 -10.13 -2.99
C ALA A 122 -3.94 -11.37 -2.50
N LEU A 123 -3.24 -12.47 -2.25
CA LEU A 123 -3.85 -13.70 -1.74
C LEU A 123 -4.38 -13.54 -0.32
N VAL A 124 -3.64 -12.87 0.56
CA VAL A 124 -4.11 -12.56 1.92
C VAL A 124 -5.36 -11.70 1.87
N LEU A 125 -5.35 -10.66 1.05
CA LEU A 125 -6.50 -9.75 0.91
C LEU A 125 -7.72 -10.47 0.31
N LEU A 126 -7.51 -11.36 -0.66
CA LEU A 126 -8.57 -12.22 -1.19
C LEU A 126 -9.16 -13.11 -0.10
N ALA A 127 -8.31 -13.75 0.70
CA ALA A 127 -8.76 -14.58 1.83
C ALA A 127 -9.56 -13.75 2.85
N MET A 128 -9.14 -12.52 3.15
CA MET A 128 -9.89 -11.60 4.01
C MET A 128 -11.29 -11.31 3.45
N TRP A 129 -11.39 -10.99 2.17
CA TRP A 129 -12.68 -10.70 1.53
C TRP A 129 -13.59 -11.93 1.46
N VAL A 130 -13.05 -13.12 1.14
CA VAL A 130 -13.82 -14.38 1.13
C VAL A 130 -14.32 -14.69 2.56
N TYR A 131 -13.44 -14.60 3.56
CA TYR A 131 -13.83 -14.83 4.95
C TYR A 131 -14.92 -13.85 5.39
N PHE A 132 -14.75 -12.57 5.12
CA PHE A 132 -15.73 -11.53 5.48
C PHE A 132 -17.07 -11.75 4.77
N ALA A 133 -17.05 -12.06 3.46
CA ALA A 133 -18.27 -12.34 2.68
C ALA A 133 -19.02 -13.56 3.23
N LEU A 134 -18.32 -14.65 3.54
CA LEU A 134 -18.93 -15.84 4.14
C LEU A 134 -19.58 -15.53 5.50
N ARG A 135 -18.89 -14.74 6.35
CA ARG A 135 -19.43 -14.30 7.64
C ARG A 135 -20.73 -13.51 7.50
N ILE A 136 -20.81 -12.64 6.52
CA ILE A 136 -21.98 -11.79 6.29
C ILE A 136 -23.12 -12.56 5.61
N LEU A 137 -22.81 -13.32 4.55
CA LEU A 137 -23.83 -13.99 3.74
C LEU A 137 -24.39 -15.25 4.41
N LEU A 138 -23.59 -15.97 5.18
CA LEU A 138 -24.01 -17.19 5.86
C LEU A 138 -24.44 -16.95 7.32
N LEU A 139 -24.37 -15.71 7.80
CA LEU A 139 -24.70 -15.32 9.19
C LEU A 139 -23.98 -16.18 10.25
N ILE A 140 -22.70 -16.52 10.00
CA ILE A 140 -21.86 -17.35 10.88
C ILE A 140 -21.02 -16.49 11.81
#